data_6216a26dd55383f535d8af7d8c1468fd
#
_entry.id   6216a26dd55383f535d8af7d8c1468fd
#
_cell.length_a   1.000
_cell.length_b   1.000
_cell.length_c   1.000
_cell.angle_alpha   90.00
_cell.angle_beta   90.00
_cell.angle_gamma   90.00
#
_symmetry.space_group_name_H-M   'P 1'
#
loop_
_entity.id
_entity.type
_entity.pdbx_description
1 polymer ?
#
loop_
_entity_poly.entity_id
_entity_poly.type
_entity_poly.pdbx_seq_one_letter_code
_entity_poly.pdbx_strand_id
1 'polypeptide(L)'
;MLNDTDFKPFKENNIDLKPLFERQRLLNDYIIKKKGLEDHDLQDNTILALRVELSEFANEVRCFKHWSDKPMNRDRALEEVADTLHFFLSVGIYLGIPEKRDCNVQRVQGRTNVTVQFNSIFDKISTNMDSWDFFDAISDFIALIYMLGFTWYEITEAYIDKWQINIQRQESGY
;
A
#
# COMPACT_ATOMS: atom_id res chain seq x y z
N MET A 1 -1.28 -22.77 -6.88
CA MET A 1 -0.82 -21.81 -7.92
C MET A 1 -2.02 -20.93 -8.25
N LEU A 2 -2.00 -19.68 -7.85
CA LEU A 2 -3.03 -18.72 -8.24
C LEU A 2 -2.70 -18.28 -9.68
N ASN A 3 -3.65 -18.46 -10.60
CA ASN A 3 -3.46 -18.09 -12.00
C ASN A 3 -3.52 -16.57 -12.18
N ASP A 4 -2.63 -16.01 -13.00
CA ASP A 4 -2.55 -14.58 -13.34
C ASP A 4 -3.81 -14.01 -14.06
N THR A 5 -4.82 -14.85 -14.33
CA THR A 5 -6.00 -14.49 -15.11
C THR A 5 -7.18 -13.93 -14.30
N ASP A 6 -7.08 -13.82 -12.99
CA ASP A 6 -8.23 -13.43 -12.14
C ASP A 6 -8.39 -11.91 -11.94
N PHE A 7 -7.49 -11.09 -12.52
CA PHE A 7 -7.65 -9.65 -12.50
C PHE A 7 -8.62 -9.18 -13.60
N LYS A 8 -9.91 -9.07 -13.27
CA LYS A 8 -10.87 -8.39 -14.16
C LYS A 8 -10.60 -6.89 -14.16
N PRO A 9 -10.65 -6.21 -15.35
CA PRO A 9 -10.53 -4.76 -15.40
C PRO A 9 -11.68 -4.12 -14.60
N PHE A 10 -11.29 -3.30 -13.61
CA PHE A 10 -12.19 -2.71 -12.63
C PHE A 10 -13.22 -1.75 -13.24
N LYS A 11 -14.45 -1.77 -12.71
CA LYS A 11 -15.37 -0.65 -12.82
C LYS A 11 -14.76 0.51 -12.02
N GLU A 12 -14.52 1.63 -12.68
CA GLU A 12 -13.66 2.77 -12.25
C GLU A 12 -13.91 3.38 -10.85
N ASN A 13 -14.94 2.95 -10.12
CA ASN A 13 -15.34 3.59 -8.86
C ASN A 13 -15.31 2.68 -7.62
N ASN A 14 -14.98 1.41 -7.75
CA ASN A 14 -14.97 0.47 -6.63
C ASN A 14 -13.81 -0.52 -6.78
N ILE A 15 -12.89 -0.52 -5.83
CA ILE A 15 -11.69 -1.33 -5.83
C ILE A 15 -11.85 -2.43 -4.79
N ASP A 16 -11.85 -3.69 -5.23
CA ASP A 16 -11.81 -4.85 -4.34
C ASP A 16 -10.38 -5.19 -3.96
N LEU A 17 -10.03 -4.98 -2.70
CA LEU A 17 -8.72 -5.29 -2.14
C LEU A 17 -8.56 -6.76 -1.73
N LYS A 18 -9.62 -7.56 -1.74
CA LYS A 18 -9.59 -8.93 -1.21
C LYS A 18 -8.51 -9.79 -1.87
N PRO A 19 -8.35 -9.81 -3.22
CA PRO A 19 -7.29 -10.61 -3.85
C PRO A 19 -5.87 -10.19 -3.44
N LEU A 20 -5.67 -8.88 -3.17
CA LEU A 20 -4.39 -8.35 -2.70
C LEU A 20 -4.13 -8.72 -1.25
N PHE A 21 -5.15 -8.69 -0.39
CA PHE A 21 -5.06 -9.17 1.00
C PHE A 21 -4.67 -10.64 1.06
N GLU A 22 -5.26 -11.48 0.22
CA GLU A 22 -4.93 -12.91 0.15
C GLU A 22 -3.44 -13.13 -0.21
N ARG A 23 -2.93 -12.41 -1.21
CA ARG A 23 -1.51 -12.46 -1.60
C ARG A 23 -0.59 -11.90 -0.49
N GLN A 24 -0.97 -10.79 0.11
CA GLN A 24 -0.17 -10.17 1.17
C GLN A 24 -0.07 -11.08 2.40
N ARG A 25 -1.15 -11.75 2.77
CA ARG A 25 -1.14 -12.72 3.86
C ARG A 25 -0.14 -13.84 3.62
N LEU A 26 -0.12 -14.42 2.41
CA LEU A 26 0.84 -15.45 2.06
C LEU A 26 2.29 -14.97 2.22
N LEU A 27 2.60 -13.74 1.82
CA LEU A 27 3.92 -13.15 1.99
C LEU A 27 4.25 -12.92 3.47
N ASN A 28 3.33 -12.34 4.24
CA ASN A 28 3.52 -12.08 5.67
C ASN A 28 3.76 -13.39 6.44
N ASP A 29 2.92 -14.40 6.23
CA ASP A 29 3.04 -15.71 6.89
C ASP A 29 4.36 -16.39 6.54
N TYR A 30 4.79 -16.27 5.27
CA TYR A 30 6.08 -16.82 4.83
C TYR A 30 7.25 -16.14 5.54
N ILE A 31 7.25 -14.80 5.63
CA ILE A 31 8.30 -14.02 6.30
C ILE A 31 8.31 -14.33 7.79
N ILE A 32 7.16 -14.27 8.45
CA ILE A 32 7.01 -14.53 9.90
C ILE A 32 7.58 -15.91 10.24
N LYS A 33 7.14 -16.94 9.52
CA LYS A 33 7.63 -18.31 9.73
C LYS A 33 9.12 -18.45 9.47
N LYS A 34 9.63 -17.85 8.39
CA LYS A 34 11.04 -17.97 8.02
C LYS A 34 11.97 -17.28 9.02
N LYS A 35 11.51 -16.20 9.64
CA LYS A 35 12.28 -15.41 10.60
C LYS A 35 12.03 -15.84 12.05
N GLY A 36 11.13 -16.79 12.31
CA GLY A 36 10.78 -17.26 13.67
C GLY A 36 10.11 -16.18 14.51
N LEU A 37 9.16 -15.44 13.91
CA LEU A 37 8.50 -14.29 14.50
C LEU A 37 7.03 -14.56 14.90
N GLU A 38 6.61 -15.84 14.95
CA GLU A 38 5.21 -16.23 15.18
C GLU A 38 4.65 -15.72 16.50
N ASP A 39 5.50 -15.59 17.52
CA ASP A 39 5.11 -15.14 18.86
C ASP A 39 5.35 -13.63 19.08
N HIS A 40 5.66 -12.87 18.02
CA HIS A 40 5.93 -11.44 18.12
C HIS A 40 4.73 -10.60 17.66
N ASP A 41 4.42 -9.56 18.45
CA ASP A 41 3.52 -8.50 17.98
C ASP A 41 4.31 -7.54 17.08
N LEU A 42 3.97 -7.53 15.79
CA LEU A 42 4.64 -6.73 14.76
C LEU A 42 3.78 -5.55 14.29
N GLN A 43 2.67 -5.25 14.94
CA GLN A 43 1.75 -4.20 14.50
C GLN A 43 2.44 -2.84 14.42
N ASP A 44 3.10 -2.42 15.49
CA ASP A 44 3.80 -1.13 15.53
C ASP A 44 4.94 -1.05 14.50
N ASN A 45 5.68 -2.15 14.30
CA ASN A 45 6.72 -2.23 13.27
C ASN A 45 6.12 -2.04 11.88
N THR A 46 4.98 -2.66 11.60
CA THR A 46 4.30 -2.59 10.29
C THR A 46 3.73 -1.21 10.03
N ILE A 47 3.16 -0.55 11.06
CA ILE A 47 2.68 0.83 10.96
C ILE A 47 3.85 1.80 10.71
N LEU A 48 4.97 1.61 11.40
CA LEU A 48 6.17 2.42 11.15
C LEU A 48 6.70 2.22 9.74
N ALA A 49 6.76 0.97 9.26
CA ALA A 49 7.17 0.66 7.89
C ALA A 49 6.25 1.33 6.86
N LEU A 50 4.92 1.28 7.04
CA LEU A 50 3.97 2.01 6.20
C LEU A 50 4.28 3.51 6.12
N ARG A 51 4.62 4.14 7.25
CA ARG A 51 4.99 5.56 7.28
C ARG A 51 6.31 5.83 6.55
N VAL A 52 7.27 4.93 6.66
CA VAL A 52 8.56 5.04 5.95
C VAL A 52 8.33 4.99 4.45
N GLU A 53 7.65 3.95 3.94
CA GLU A 53 7.38 3.80 2.50
C GLU A 53 6.53 4.97 1.95
N LEU A 54 5.52 5.42 2.69
CA LEU A 54 4.76 6.61 2.31
C LEU A 54 5.65 7.87 2.24
N SER A 55 6.66 7.97 3.11
CA SER A 55 7.62 9.07 3.09
C SER A 55 8.59 8.96 1.90
N GLU A 56 9.01 7.74 1.55
CA GLU A 56 9.83 7.47 0.36
C GLU A 56 9.04 7.78 -0.91
N PHE A 57 7.77 7.39 -0.98
CA PHE A 57 6.87 7.80 -2.05
C PHE A 57 6.75 9.33 -2.16
N ALA A 58 6.50 10.05 -1.05
CA ALA A 58 6.46 11.52 -1.06
C ALA A 58 7.79 12.13 -1.52
N ASN A 59 8.92 11.49 -1.17
CA ASN A 59 10.24 11.94 -1.57
C ASN A 59 10.48 11.81 -3.08
N GLU A 60 9.98 10.76 -3.73
CA GLU A 60 10.04 10.58 -5.19
C GLU A 60 9.04 11.49 -5.92
N VAL A 61 7.84 11.70 -5.39
CA VAL A 61 6.84 12.65 -5.93
C VAL A 61 7.33 14.08 -5.82
N ARG A 62 8.08 14.43 -4.78
CA ARG A 62 8.73 15.73 -4.58
C ARG A 62 7.79 16.91 -4.37
N CYS A 63 6.50 16.69 -4.15
CA CYS A 63 5.47 17.73 -4.05
C CYS A 63 5.72 18.75 -2.93
N PHE A 64 6.42 18.37 -1.87
CA PHE A 64 6.76 19.25 -0.74
C PHE A 64 8.08 20.02 -0.94
N LYS A 65 8.88 19.68 -1.96
CA LYS A 65 10.20 20.26 -2.21
C LYS A 65 10.07 21.59 -2.97
N HIS A 66 9.42 22.57 -2.35
CA HIS A 66 9.21 23.91 -2.91
C HIS A 66 10.50 24.67 -3.29
N TRP A 67 11.65 24.15 -2.87
CA TRP A 67 12.97 24.68 -3.20
C TRP A 67 13.62 24.01 -4.44
N SER A 68 12.89 23.19 -5.19
CA SER A 68 13.46 22.40 -6.28
C SER A 68 12.45 22.21 -7.41
N ASP A 69 12.86 22.56 -8.62
CA ASP A 69 12.07 22.37 -9.86
C ASP A 69 12.25 20.97 -10.48
N LYS A 70 13.03 20.08 -9.84
CA LYS A 70 13.23 18.72 -10.34
C LYS A 70 11.91 17.95 -10.33
N PRO A 71 11.46 17.42 -11.49
CA PRO A 71 10.18 16.70 -11.58
C PRO A 71 10.21 15.38 -10.82
N MET A 72 9.01 14.83 -10.59
CA MET A 72 8.82 13.46 -10.11
C MET A 72 9.50 12.47 -11.06
N ASN A 73 10.17 11.46 -10.49
CA ASN A 73 10.58 10.28 -11.22
C ASN A 73 9.43 9.26 -11.18
N ARG A 74 8.72 9.09 -12.31
CA ARG A 74 7.50 8.27 -12.36
C ARG A 74 7.77 6.79 -12.04
N ASP A 75 8.87 6.23 -12.55
CA ASP A 75 9.19 4.81 -12.35
C ASP A 75 9.54 4.53 -10.88
N ARG A 76 10.36 5.39 -10.28
CA ARG A 76 10.68 5.30 -8.86
C ARG A 76 9.44 5.50 -7.98
N ALA A 77 8.61 6.50 -8.31
CA ALA A 77 7.37 6.72 -7.59
C ALA A 77 6.42 5.51 -7.68
N LEU A 78 6.40 4.79 -8.81
CA LEU A 78 5.61 3.57 -8.97
C LEU A 78 6.14 2.43 -8.08
N GLU A 79 7.46 2.28 -7.94
CA GLU A 79 8.08 1.33 -7.00
C GLU A 79 7.63 1.63 -5.56
N GLU A 80 7.72 2.90 -5.12
CA GLU A 80 7.35 3.29 -3.74
C GLU A 80 5.85 3.20 -3.48
N VAL A 81 5.01 3.42 -4.49
CA VAL A 81 3.56 3.16 -4.39
C VAL A 81 3.29 1.68 -4.13
N ALA A 82 4.00 0.78 -4.83
CA ALA A 82 3.84 -0.65 -4.62
C ALA A 82 4.27 -1.06 -3.20
N ASP A 83 5.40 -0.54 -2.71
CA ASP A 83 5.89 -0.80 -1.35
C ASP A 83 4.93 -0.24 -0.28
N THR A 84 4.42 0.98 -0.48
CA THR A 84 3.38 1.57 0.37
C THR A 84 2.13 0.68 0.41
N LEU A 85 1.67 0.16 -0.73
CA LEU A 85 0.50 -0.73 -0.80
C LEU A 85 0.74 -2.04 -0.06
N HIS A 86 1.93 -2.65 -0.15
CA HIS A 86 2.30 -3.84 0.62
C HIS A 86 2.10 -3.62 2.13
N PHE A 87 2.55 -2.49 2.66
CA PHE A 87 2.40 -2.20 4.09
C PHE A 87 0.98 -1.76 4.47
N PHE A 88 0.24 -1.07 3.61
CA PHE A 88 -1.19 -0.86 3.83
C PHE A 88 -1.93 -2.18 4.00
N LEU A 89 -1.72 -3.13 3.09
CA LEU A 89 -2.37 -4.44 3.18
C LEU A 89 -1.94 -5.20 4.44
N SER A 90 -0.65 -5.13 4.82
CA SER A 90 -0.16 -5.77 6.05
C SER A 90 -0.82 -5.17 7.30
N VAL A 91 -0.95 -3.84 7.40
CA VAL A 91 -1.68 -3.18 8.49
C VAL A 91 -3.14 -3.63 8.51
N GLY A 92 -3.82 -3.68 7.35
CA GLY A 92 -5.19 -4.16 7.25
C GLY A 92 -5.37 -5.60 7.73
N ILE A 93 -4.38 -6.47 7.50
CA ILE A 93 -4.37 -7.85 8.02
C ILE A 93 -4.28 -7.84 9.54
N TYR A 94 -3.40 -7.05 10.16
CA TYR A 94 -3.31 -6.93 11.62
C TYR A 94 -4.61 -6.41 12.25
N LEU A 95 -5.29 -5.48 11.59
CA LEU A 95 -6.59 -4.98 12.01
C LEU A 95 -7.75 -5.99 11.81
N GLY A 96 -7.47 -7.11 11.12
CA GLY A 96 -8.45 -8.14 10.79
C GLY A 96 -9.49 -7.68 9.76
N ILE A 97 -9.12 -6.79 8.87
CA ILE A 97 -10.03 -6.24 7.83
C ILE A 97 -10.59 -7.35 6.94
N PRO A 98 -9.76 -8.28 6.36
CA PRO A 98 -10.28 -9.29 5.43
C PRO A 98 -11.33 -10.24 6.02
N GLU A 99 -11.30 -10.45 7.34
CA GLU A 99 -12.20 -11.36 8.05
C GLU A 99 -13.48 -10.67 8.55
N LYS A 100 -13.42 -9.36 8.79
CA LYS A 100 -14.47 -8.62 9.50
C LYS A 100 -15.31 -7.72 8.61
N ARG A 101 -14.82 -7.38 7.42
CA ARG A 101 -15.44 -6.36 6.57
C ARG A 101 -15.36 -6.70 5.09
N ASP A 102 -16.22 -6.04 4.32
CA ASP A 102 -16.07 -5.94 2.87
C ASP A 102 -14.78 -5.17 2.55
N CYS A 103 -13.94 -5.75 1.67
CA CYS A 103 -12.67 -5.19 1.27
C CYS A 103 -12.78 -4.21 0.08
N ASN A 104 -13.99 -3.77 -0.25
CA ASN A 104 -14.22 -2.81 -1.31
C ASN A 104 -13.91 -1.38 -0.82
N VAL A 105 -13.09 -0.67 -1.59
CA VAL A 105 -12.77 0.73 -1.38
C VAL A 105 -13.39 1.56 -2.48
N GLN A 106 -14.20 2.55 -2.11
CA GLN A 106 -14.75 3.50 -3.06
C GLN A 106 -13.71 4.57 -3.38
N ARG A 107 -13.58 4.90 -4.65
CA ARG A 107 -12.76 6.04 -5.07
C ARG A 107 -13.35 7.32 -4.53
N VAL A 108 -12.56 8.05 -3.76
CA VAL A 108 -12.91 9.40 -3.30
C VAL A 108 -12.22 10.46 -4.16
N GLN A 109 -12.77 11.66 -4.16
CA GLN A 109 -12.12 12.79 -4.82
C GLN A 109 -10.87 13.19 -4.04
N GLY A 110 -9.74 13.35 -4.73
CA GLY A 110 -8.51 13.88 -4.14
C GLY A 110 -8.69 15.30 -3.62
N ARG A 111 -7.82 15.70 -2.69
CA ARG A 111 -7.81 17.03 -2.08
C ARG A 111 -7.31 18.09 -3.05
N THR A 112 -7.17 19.32 -2.59
CA THR A 112 -6.83 20.49 -3.43
C THR A 112 -5.48 20.39 -4.11
N ASN A 113 -4.52 19.71 -3.47
CA ASN A 113 -3.20 19.44 -4.05
C ASN A 113 -2.56 18.19 -3.43
N VAL A 114 -1.51 17.69 -4.08
CA VAL A 114 -0.82 16.46 -3.74
C VAL A 114 -0.19 16.50 -2.33
N THR A 115 0.39 17.63 -1.92
CA THR A 115 0.99 17.76 -0.58
C THR A 115 -0.07 17.65 0.53
N VAL A 116 -1.23 18.29 0.34
CA VAL A 116 -2.36 18.18 1.29
C VAL A 116 -2.89 16.75 1.33
N GLN A 117 -2.90 16.05 0.18
CA GLN A 117 -3.32 14.65 0.12
C GLN A 117 -2.38 13.74 0.93
N PHE A 118 -1.05 13.90 0.79
CA PHE A 118 -0.08 13.16 1.61
C PHE A 118 -0.29 13.42 3.11
N ASN A 119 -0.40 14.68 3.52
CA ASN A 119 -0.62 15.03 4.92
C ASN A 119 -1.90 14.37 5.47
N SER A 120 -2.99 14.36 4.69
CA SER A 120 -4.23 13.70 5.09
C SER A 120 -4.06 12.19 5.34
N ILE A 121 -3.22 11.52 4.56
CA ILE A 121 -2.91 10.10 4.77
C ILE A 121 -2.07 9.93 6.04
N PHE A 122 -1.01 10.74 6.22
CA PHE A 122 -0.16 10.69 7.41
C PHE A 122 -0.92 10.91 8.71
N ASP A 123 -1.88 11.85 8.72
CA ASP A 123 -2.70 12.18 9.88
C ASP A 123 -3.55 10.96 10.35
N LYS A 124 -3.93 10.08 9.42
CA LYS A 124 -4.75 8.90 9.69
C LYS A 124 -3.94 7.66 10.11
N ILE A 125 -2.67 7.58 9.69
CA ILE A 125 -1.81 6.43 10.04
C ILE A 125 -1.27 6.63 11.45
N SER A 126 -1.85 5.92 12.41
CA SER A 126 -1.43 5.95 13.82
C SER A 126 -1.35 4.54 14.42
N THR A 127 -0.64 4.38 15.54
CA THR A 127 -0.56 3.10 16.26
C THR A 127 -1.90 2.69 16.89
N ASN A 128 -2.81 3.64 17.05
CA ASN A 128 -4.16 3.40 17.57
C ASN A 128 -5.23 3.42 16.47
N MET A 129 -4.82 3.34 15.19
CA MET A 129 -5.78 3.36 14.09
C MET A 129 -6.72 2.16 14.16
N ASP A 130 -7.98 2.41 13.91
CA ASP A 130 -8.98 1.37 13.77
C ASP A 130 -9.32 1.06 12.30
N SER A 131 -10.33 0.24 12.10
CA SER A 131 -10.73 -0.13 10.75
C SER A 131 -11.35 1.03 9.95
N TRP A 132 -11.90 2.06 10.60
CA TRP A 132 -12.40 3.26 9.92
C TRP A 132 -11.26 4.13 9.46
N ASP A 133 -10.29 4.38 10.33
CA ASP A 133 -9.06 5.13 10.00
C ASP A 133 -8.33 4.46 8.84
N PHE A 134 -8.27 3.12 8.85
CA PHE A 134 -7.68 2.35 7.76
C PHE A 134 -8.38 2.61 6.41
N PHE A 135 -9.71 2.49 6.36
CA PHE A 135 -10.44 2.71 5.11
C PHE A 135 -10.36 4.15 4.63
N ASP A 136 -10.35 5.10 5.54
CA ASP A 136 -10.16 6.51 5.21
C ASP A 136 -8.74 6.78 4.69
N ALA A 137 -7.71 6.18 5.30
CA ALA A 137 -6.32 6.34 4.87
C ALA A 137 -6.08 5.71 3.49
N ILE A 138 -6.55 4.47 3.27
CA ILE A 138 -6.36 3.78 1.98
C ILE A 138 -7.20 4.41 0.86
N SER A 139 -8.37 4.98 1.17
CA SER A 139 -9.17 5.74 0.21
C SER A 139 -8.44 7.00 -0.24
N ASP A 140 -7.84 7.73 0.71
CA ASP A 140 -7.01 8.90 0.42
C ASP A 140 -5.74 8.51 -0.37
N PHE A 141 -5.12 7.37 -0.08
CA PHE A 141 -3.99 6.84 -0.83
C PHE A 141 -4.36 6.51 -2.28
N ILE A 142 -5.50 5.87 -2.51
CA ILE A 142 -6.01 5.59 -3.85
C ILE A 142 -6.30 6.89 -4.60
N ALA A 143 -6.90 7.89 -3.94
CA ALA A 143 -7.12 9.20 -4.53
C ALA A 143 -5.78 9.87 -4.94
N LEU A 144 -4.75 9.77 -4.11
CA LEU A 144 -3.41 10.28 -4.40
C LEU A 144 -2.82 9.65 -5.67
N ILE A 145 -2.94 8.32 -5.81
CA ILE A 145 -2.50 7.57 -6.99
C ILE A 145 -3.09 8.18 -8.26
N TYR A 146 -4.41 8.41 -8.28
CA TYR A 146 -5.08 9.01 -9.44
C TYR A 146 -4.72 10.48 -9.66
N MET A 147 -4.50 11.27 -8.59
CA MET A 147 -4.02 12.65 -8.71
C MET A 147 -2.65 12.74 -9.40
N LEU A 148 -1.81 11.73 -9.25
CA LEU A 148 -0.49 11.63 -9.86
C LEU A 148 -0.51 11.01 -11.26
N GLY A 149 -1.70 10.65 -11.77
CA GLY A 149 -1.87 10.09 -13.11
C GLY A 149 -1.50 8.62 -13.23
N PHE A 150 -1.43 7.88 -12.12
CA PHE A 150 -1.34 6.42 -12.15
C PHE A 150 -2.72 5.79 -12.31
N THR A 151 -2.75 4.62 -12.91
CA THR A 151 -3.94 3.77 -12.96
C THR A 151 -3.84 2.68 -11.90
N TRP A 152 -4.99 2.18 -11.44
CA TRP A 152 -5.00 1.05 -10.51
C TRP A 152 -4.35 -0.20 -11.12
N TYR A 153 -4.48 -0.38 -12.43
CA TYR A 153 -3.83 -1.46 -13.16
C TYR A 153 -2.30 -1.41 -13.03
N GLU A 154 -1.69 -0.25 -13.30
CA GLU A 154 -0.23 -0.08 -13.13
C GLU A 154 0.23 -0.38 -11.71
N ILE A 155 -0.56 0.04 -10.72
CA ILE A 155 -0.24 -0.20 -9.30
C ILE A 155 -0.32 -1.69 -8.95
N THR A 156 -1.35 -2.39 -9.43
CA THR A 156 -1.50 -3.82 -9.15
C THR A 156 -0.42 -4.66 -9.83
N GLU A 157 -0.01 -4.33 -11.04
CA GLU A 157 1.12 -4.97 -11.72
C GLU A 157 2.42 -4.75 -10.93
N ALA A 158 2.73 -3.50 -10.55
CA ALA A 158 3.92 -3.19 -9.77
C ALA A 158 3.91 -3.90 -8.39
N TYR A 159 2.74 -4.00 -7.73
CA TYR A 159 2.58 -4.76 -6.49
C TYR A 159 2.89 -6.25 -6.69
N ILE A 160 2.40 -6.86 -7.77
CA ILE A 160 2.64 -8.29 -8.06
C ILE A 160 4.12 -8.54 -8.32
N ASP A 161 4.76 -7.70 -9.13
CA ASP A 161 6.19 -7.80 -9.41
C ASP A 161 7.01 -7.68 -8.11
N LYS A 162 6.68 -6.72 -7.25
CA LYS A 162 7.34 -6.53 -5.95
C LYS A 162 7.09 -7.71 -5.01
N TRP A 163 5.89 -8.28 -5.00
CA TRP A 163 5.56 -9.47 -4.23
C TRP A 163 6.50 -10.64 -4.62
N GLN A 164 6.72 -10.88 -5.91
CA GLN A 164 7.63 -11.92 -6.41
C GLN A 164 9.08 -11.65 -5.97
N ILE A 165 9.54 -10.40 -6.10
CA ILE A 165 10.88 -9.97 -5.65
C ILE A 165 11.04 -10.23 -4.15
N ASN A 166 10.03 -9.91 -3.34
CA ASN A 166 10.08 -10.11 -1.89
C ASN A 166 10.15 -11.58 -1.51
N ILE A 167 9.44 -12.48 -2.19
CA ILE A 167 9.59 -13.93 -2.02
C ILE A 167 11.02 -14.38 -2.34
N GLN A 168 11.57 -13.97 -3.50
CA GLN A 168 12.93 -14.32 -3.91
C GLN A 168 13.99 -13.81 -2.93
N ARG A 169 13.85 -12.59 -2.42
CA ARG A 169 14.73 -12.04 -1.37
C ARG A 169 14.73 -12.93 -0.13
N GLN A 170 13.56 -13.37 0.32
CA GLN A 170 13.50 -14.26 1.46
C GLN A 170 14.17 -15.62 1.15
N GLU A 171 14.00 -16.17 -0.03
CA GLU A 171 14.65 -17.44 -0.45
C GLU A 171 16.17 -17.34 -0.46
N SER A 172 16.71 -16.21 -0.91
CA SER A 172 18.16 -15.95 -0.98
C SER A 172 18.82 -15.57 0.34
N GLY A 173 18.07 -15.48 1.44
CA GLY A 173 18.60 -15.21 2.77
C GLY A 173 18.76 -13.74 3.11
N TYR A 174 17.98 -12.88 2.45
CA TYR A 174 17.89 -11.43 2.74
C TYR A 174 17.46 -11.15 4.18
#